data_738c6655d4920864b8d6a595f6186390
#
_entry.id   738c6655d4920864b8d6a595f6186390
#
_cell.length_a   1.000
_cell.length_b   1.000
_cell.length_c   1.000
_cell.angle_alpha   90.00
_cell.angle_beta   90.00
_cell.angle_gamma   90.00
#
_symmetry.space_group_name_H-M   'P 1'
#
loop_
_entity.id
_entity.type
_entity.pdbx_description
1 polymer ?
#
loop_
_entity_poly.entity_id
_entity_poly.type
_entity_poly.pdbx_seq_one_letter_code
_entity_poly.pdbx_strand_id
1 'polypeptide(L)'
;MRLVTFLQEGTEKIGAVMTDGRILDFAAADPRLAVDMLALIQEQDRLLPLAQAALSRAPVHAVLDPAGVALLAPIPRPVSMRDGYAFRQHVATARRNRGLDMLPEFDLFPVTYFTNHLAVTGPGEVLVQDHHLARLDYELEVAIVTGRPLRNATLEEADEAIFGYLVMNDWSARALQLEEMKLSLGPCKGKDFATSLGPWLVTKDELDLAASPQGNVLHADMTCHLNGHLLSKGNADSMHWTFAQILQRTSYGTQIHPGEVIGSGTVGTGCLLELNGSKITDDLWLKAGDEVVLEIARLGKLVNTVVHFPERLLGVTPSLLGGTLPDLYADSPTGEAGD
;
A
#
# COMPACT_ATOMS: atom_id res chain seq x y z
N MET A 1 1.12 8.96 16.51
CA MET A 1 0.99 7.54 16.99
C MET A 1 1.30 6.58 15.86
N ARG A 2 1.76 5.34 16.20
CA ARG A 2 1.94 4.23 15.24
C ARG A 2 0.79 3.26 15.42
N LEU A 3 -0.25 3.39 14.60
CA LEU A 3 -1.49 2.63 14.71
C LEU A 3 -1.35 1.27 14.00
N VAL A 4 -1.85 0.21 14.62
CA VAL A 4 -1.81 -1.16 14.09
C VAL A 4 -3.18 -1.80 14.12
N THR A 5 -3.45 -2.64 13.12
CA THR A 5 -4.48 -3.66 13.17
C THR A 5 -3.79 -5.02 13.32
N PHE A 6 -4.27 -5.84 14.21
CA PHE A 6 -3.66 -7.14 14.51
C PHE A 6 -4.70 -8.21 14.80
N LEU A 7 -4.30 -9.45 14.61
CA LEU A 7 -5.08 -10.62 14.94
C LEU A 7 -4.55 -11.22 16.25
N GLN A 8 -5.43 -11.39 17.23
CA GLN A 8 -5.15 -12.08 18.49
C GLN A 8 -6.25 -13.12 18.74
N GLU A 9 -5.87 -14.39 18.88
CA GLU A 9 -6.81 -15.51 19.09
C GLU A 9 -7.99 -15.53 18.12
N GLY A 10 -7.69 -15.24 16.82
CA GLY A 10 -8.70 -15.21 15.75
C GLY A 10 -9.58 -13.95 15.72
N THR A 11 -9.35 -12.98 16.61
CA THR A 11 -10.10 -11.72 16.65
C THR A 11 -9.26 -10.56 16.11
N GLU A 12 -9.80 -9.82 15.15
CA GLU A 12 -9.22 -8.58 14.65
C GLU A 12 -9.40 -7.46 15.66
N LYS A 13 -8.33 -6.77 15.98
CA LYS A 13 -8.28 -5.67 16.95
C LYS A 13 -7.40 -4.54 16.43
N ILE A 14 -7.56 -3.36 17.03
CA ILE A 14 -6.69 -2.22 16.75
C ILE A 14 -5.95 -1.78 18.00
N GLY A 15 -4.80 -1.15 17.80
CA GLY A 15 -3.97 -0.64 18.87
C GLY A 15 -2.89 0.33 18.40
N ALA A 16 -1.93 0.58 19.25
CA ALA A 16 -0.76 1.38 18.90
C ALA A 16 0.53 0.71 19.38
N VAL A 17 1.60 0.87 18.59
CA VAL A 17 2.95 0.46 18.96
C VAL A 17 3.51 1.48 19.95
N MET A 18 3.93 1.01 21.10
CA MET A 18 4.55 1.77 22.17
C MET A 18 6.04 2.07 21.84
N THR A 19 6.65 2.95 22.61
CA THR A 19 8.07 3.32 22.42
C THR A 19 9.05 2.17 22.66
N ASP A 20 8.65 1.19 23.46
CA ASP A 20 9.43 -0.02 23.74
C ASP A 20 9.13 -1.20 22.78
N GLY A 21 8.31 -0.96 21.75
CA GLY A 21 7.96 -1.94 20.73
C GLY A 21 6.76 -2.83 21.07
N ARG A 22 6.23 -2.77 22.31
CA ARG A 22 5.01 -3.50 22.66
C ARG A 22 3.78 -2.86 22.05
N ILE A 23 2.67 -3.59 22.04
CA ILE A 23 1.40 -3.12 21.47
C ILE A 23 0.39 -2.87 22.59
N LEU A 24 -0.23 -1.70 22.59
CA LEU A 24 -1.39 -1.41 23.42
C LEU A 24 -2.66 -1.83 22.64
N ASP A 25 -3.41 -2.78 23.19
CA ASP A 25 -4.78 -3.13 22.73
C ASP A 25 -5.74 -2.02 23.18
N PHE A 26 -6.31 -1.30 22.21
CA PHE A 26 -7.18 -0.17 22.49
C PHE A 26 -8.49 -0.59 23.17
N ALA A 27 -9.11 -1.69 22.73
CA ALA A 27 -10.36 -2.18 23.30
C ALA A 27 -10.18 -2.64 24.76
N ALA A 28 -9.05 -3.28 25.06
CA ALA A 28 -8.70 -3.69 26.42
C ALA A 28 -8.36 -2.48 27.32
N ALA A 29 -7.74 -1.44 26.75
CA ALA A 29 -7.36 -0.23 27.49
C ALA A 29 -8.55 0.70 27.79
N ASP A 30 -9.50 0.79 26.86
CA ASP A 30 -10.72 1.61 26.97
C ASP A 30 -11.83 1.02 26.08
N PRO A 31 -12.95 0.53 26.64
CA PRO A 31 -14.03 -0.08 25.86
C PRO A 31 -14.64 0.83 24.78
N ARG A 32 -14.49 2.15 24.89
CA ARG A 32 -14.94 3.12 23.88
C ARG A 32 -14.11 3.06 22.61
N LEU A 33 -12.96 2.41 22.64
CA LEU A 33 -12.05 2.16 21.53
C LEU A 33 -12.22 0.75 20.92
N ALA A 34 -13.29 0.02 21.29
CA ALA A 34 -13.65 -1.27 20.68
C ALA A 34 -14.28 -1.05 19.29
N VAL A 35 -13.49 -0.54 18.36
CA VAL A 35 -13.85 -0.20 16.96
C VAL A 35 -12.81 -0.77 16.02
N ASP A 36 -13.07 -0.75 14.71
CA ASP A 36 -12.04 -1.03 13.70
C ASP A 36 -11.25 0.25 13.33
N MET A 37 -10.19 0.08 12.52
CA MET A 37 -9.33 1.20 12.12
C MET A 37 -10.07 2.23 11.28
N LEU A 38 -10.98 1.79 10.42
CA LEU A 38 -11.75 2.71 9.57
C LEU A 38 -12.66 3.60 10.42
N ALA A 39 -13.36 3.03 11.41
CA ALA A 39 -14.17 3.79 12.34
C ALA A 39 -13.32 4.75 13.20
N LEU A 40 -12.12 4.34 13.63
CA LEU A 40 -11.20 5.24 14.35
C LEU A 40 -10.81 6.45 13.48
N ILE A 41 -10.53 6.25 12.19
CA ILE A 41 -10.20 7.32 11.26
C ILE A 41 -11.41 8.24 11.01
N GLN A 42 -12.58 7.66 10.77
CA GLN A 42 -13.81 8.41 10.47
C GLN A 42 -14.29 9.26 11.66
N GLU A 43 -14.08 8.76 12.87
CA GLU A 43 -14.45 9.45 14.11
C GLU A 43 -13.22 10.02 14.85
N GLN A 44 -12.15 10.36 14.14
CA GLN A 44 -10.86 10.75 14.69
C GLN A 44 -10.96 11.85 15.75
N ASP A 45 -11.82 12.86 15.56
CA ASP A 45 -11.97 13.97 16.52
C ASP A 45 -12.43 13.49 17.90
N ARG A 46 -13.18 12.40 17.95
CA ARG A 46 -13.65 11.78 19.20
C ARG A 46 -12.70 10.70 19.71
N LEU A 47 -12.16 9.87 18.81
CA LEU A 47 -11.45 8.64 19.18
C LEU A 47 -9.95 8.83 19.38
N LEU A 48 -9.28 9.69 18.60
CA LEU A 48 -7.83 9.93 18.76
C LEU A 48 -7.46 10.46 20.14
N PRO A 49 -8.18 11.43 20.75
CA PRO A 49 -7.88 11.86 22.11
C PRO A 49 -8.02 10.74 23.15
N LEU A 50 -8.98 9.82 22.96
CA LEU A 50 -9.13 8.64 23.82
C LEU A 50 -7.98 7.66 23.65
N ALA A 51 -7.56 7.42 22.39
CA ALA A 51 -6.43 6.55 22.07
C ALA A 51 -5.11 7.10 22.65
N GLN A 52 -4.86 8.39 22.53
CA GLN A 52 -3.70 9.07 23.14
C GLN A 52 -3.71 8.95 24.65
N ALA A 53 -4.87 9.17 25.30
CA ALA A 53 -5.02 9.02 26.74
C ALA A 53 -4.82 7.57 27.19
N ALA A 54 -5.31 6.60 26.42
CA ALA A 54 -5.08 5.18 26.67
C ALA A 54 -3.60 4.82 26.55
N LEU A 55 -2.93 5.29 25.48
CA LEU A 55 -1.50 5.06 25.24
C LEU A 55 -0.63 5.68 26.35
N SER A 56 -0.98 6.88 26.83
CA SER A 56 -0.26 7.53 27.93
C SER A 56 -0.41 6.79 29.27
N ARG A 57 -1.57 6.17 29.54
CA ARG A 57 -1.81 5.38 30.76
C ARG A 57 -1.21 3.98 30.67
N ALA A 58 -1.22 3.39 29.48
CA ALA A 58 -0.74 2.05 29.15
C ALA A 58 -1.07 1.01 30.25
N PRO A 59 -2.35 0.71 30.51
CA PRO A 59 -2.72 -0.23 31.57
C PRO A 59 -2.12 -1.61 31.27
N VAL A 60 -1.47 -2.22 32.27
CA VAL A 60 -0.66 -3.44 32.12
C VAL A 60 -1.43 -4.58 31.42
N HIS A 61 -2.72 -4.75 31.75
CA HIS A 61 -3.57 -5.81 31.18
C HIS A 61 -3.89 -5.63 29.70
N ALA A 62 -3.68 -4.43 29.14
CA ALA A 62 -3.91 -4.11 27.73
C ALA A 62 -2.62 -4.08 26.90
N VAL A 63 -1.45 -4.30 27.52
CA VAL A 63 -0.15 -4.28 26.84
C VAL A 63 0.21 -5.69 26.41
N LEU A 64 0.45 -5.87 25.11
CA LEU A 64 0.73 -7.15 24.48
C LEU A 64 2.19 -7.22 24.01
N ASP A 65 2.77 -8.42 24.10
CA ASP A 65 4.03 -8.74 23.41
C ASP A 65 3.75 -8.85 21.91
N PRO A 66 4.51 -8.16 21.04
CA PRO A 66 4.34 -8.26 19.59
C PRO A 66 4.51 -9.69 19.05
N ALA A 67 5.28 -10.55 19.73
CA ALA A 67 5.41 -11.97 19.37
C ALA A 67 4.11 -12.78 19.57
N GLY A 68 3.17 -12.27 20.36
CA GLY A 68 1.88 -12.93 20.64
C GLY A 68 0.74 -12.52 19.70
N VAL A 69 1.00 -11.69 18.68
CA VAL A 69 -0.01 -11.20 17.75
C VAL A 69 0.48 -11.26 16.31
N ALA A 70 -0.43 -11.40 15.36
CA ALA A 70 -0.12 -11.27 13.93
C ALA A 70 -0.58 -9.91 13.44
N LEU A 71 0.36 -9.09 12.94
CA LEU A 71 0.02 -7.81 12.33
C LEU A 71 -0.72 -8.04 11.01
N LEU A 72 -1.80 -7.30 10.81
CA LEU A 72 -2.51 -7.16 9.54
C LEU A 72 -2.10 -5.84 8.87
N ALA A 73 -2.61 -5.59 7.66
CA ALA A 73 -2.54 -4.23 7.12
C ALA A 73 -3.15 -3.25 8.15
N PRO A 74 -2.55 -2.07 8.38
CA PRO A 74 -3.10 -1.11 9.34
C PRO A 74 -4.56 -0.74 9.06
N ILE A 75 -4.94 -0.69 7.78
CA ILE A 75 -6.31 -0.52 7.30
C ILE A 75 -6.63 -1.67 6.31
N PRO A 76 -7.12 -2.84 6.82
CA PRO A 76 -7.30 -4.02 5.98
C PRO A 76 -8.39 -3.88 4.91
N ARG A 77 -9.33 -2.99 5.13
CA ARG A 77 -10.48 -2.74 4.24
C ARG A 77 -10.64 -1.23 4.04
N PRO A 78 -9.75 -0.58 3.24
CA PRO A 78 -9.89 0.83 2.93
C PRO A 78 -11.17 1.09 2.12
N VAL A 79 -11.69 2.32 2.20
CA VAL A 79 -12.90 2.74 1.46
C VAL A 79 -12.69 2.64 -0.04
N SER A 80 -11.52 3.05 -0.50
CA SER A 80 -11.01 2.86 -1.85
C SER A 80 -9.49 2.90 -1.83
N MET A 81 -8.86 2.49 -2.92
CA MET A 81 -7.42 2.60 -3.05
C MET A 81 -7.05 3.10 -4.44
N ARG A 82 -6.16 4.06 -4.47
CA ARG A 82 -5.55 4.58 -5.69
C ARG A 82 -4.04 4.51 -5.55
N ASP A 83 -3.39 4.39 -6.70
CA ASP A 83 -1.96 4.57 -6.76
C ASP A 83 -1.60 5.67 -7.74
N GLY A 84 -0.52 6.37 -7.44
CA GLY A 84 -0.03 7.55 -8.14
C GLY A 84 1.10 7.26 -9.11
N TYR A 85 1.67 8.34 -9.61
CA TYR A 85 2.84 8.30 -10.51
C TYR A 85 3.70 9.53 -10.23
N ALA A 86 4.07 9.74 -8.94
CA ALA A 86 4.57 11.03 -8.46
C ALA A 86 6.09 11.21 -8.58
N PHE A 87 6.86 10.14 -8.78
CA PHE A 87 8.32 10.23 -8.85
C PHE A 87 8.79 10.39 -10.31
N ARG A 88 9.17 11.62 -10.67
CA ARG A 88 9.61 11.94 -12.05
C ARG A 88 10.80 11.11 -12.49
N GLN A 89 11.73 10.79 -11.60
CA GLN A 89 12.90 9.96 -11.90
C GLN A 89 12.49 8.57 -12.39
N HIS A 90 11.57 7.90 -11.66
CA HIS A 90 11.05 6.59 -12.03
C HIS A 90 10.40 6.64 -13.43
N VAL A 91 9.48 7.60 -13.64
CA VAL A 91 8.76 7.75 -14.90
C VAL A 91 9.72 7.99 -16.06
N ALA A 92 10.68 8.90 -15.90
CA ALA A 92 11.68 9.21 -16.94
C ALA A 92 12.55 7.99 -17.26
N THR A 93 12.97 7.23 -16.24
CA THR A 93 13.78 6.03 -16.42
C THR A 93 12.98 4.91 -17.09
N ALA A 94 11.75 4.65 -16.65
CA ALA A 94 10.88 3.64 -17.24
C ALA A 94 10.57 3.94 -18.73
N ARG A 95 10.41 5.21 -19.09
CA ARG A 95 10.21 5.63 -20.49
C ARG A 95 11.50 5.49 -21.31
N ARG A 96 12.62 5.98 -20.79
CA ARG A 96 13.94 5.85 -21.45
C ARG A 96 14.31 4.39 -21.72
N ASN A 97 14.05 3.49 -20.78
CA ASN A 97 14.31 2.06 -20.92
C ASN A 97 13.47 1.41 -22.04
N ARG A 98 12.37 2.06 -22.46
CA ARG A 98 11.54 1.69 -23.61
C ARG A 98 11.85 2.48 -24.88
N GLY A 99 12.88 3.33 -24.87
CA GLY A 99 13.24 4.20 -26.01
C GLY A 99 12.25 5.35 -26.26
N LEU A 100 11.54 5.80 -25.20
CA LEU A 100 10.53 6.86 -25.26
C LEU A 100 11.00 8.11 -24.51
N ASP A 101 10.67 9.29 -25.05
CA ASP A 101 10.88 10.56 -24.39
C ASP A 101 9.88 10.77 -23.24
N MET A 102 10.23 11.66 -22.30
CA MET A 102 9.33 12.09 -21.24
C MET A 102 8.11 12.82 -21.82
N LEU A 103 6.93 12.59 -21.23
CA LEU A 103 5.70 13.28 -21.62
C LEU A 103 5.63 14.65 -20.92
N PRO A 104 5.44 15.75 -21.65
CA PRO A 104 5.29 17.06 -21.04
C PRO A 104 4.05 17.16 -20.13
N GLU A 105 3.02 16.36 -20.39
CA GLU A 105 1.80 16.29 -19.56
C GLU A 105 2.08 15.83 -18.13
N PHE A 106 3.17 15.09 -17.92
CA PHE A 106 3.58 14.68 -16.57
C PHE A 106 3.84 15.88 -15.65
N ASP A 107 4.40 16.95 -16.20
CA ASP A 107 4.73 18.17 -15.44
C ASP A 107 3.53 19.14 -15.33
N LEU A 108 2.34 18.79 -15.87
CA LEU A 108 1.14 19.63 -15.83
C LEU A 108 0.17 19.25 -14.70
N PHE A 109 0.03 17.94 -14.41
CA PHE A 109 -0.89 17.46 -13.37
C PHE A 109 -0.53 16.04 -12.92
N PRO A 110 -0.78 15.70 -11.64
CA PRO A 110 -0.63 14.34 -11.17
C PRO A 110 -1.74 13.44 -11.69
N VAL A 111 -1.43 12.15 -11.86
CA VAL A 111 -2.39 11.11 -12.22
C VAL A 111 -2.41 10.03 -11.17
N THR A 112 -3.58 9.39 -11.03
CA THR A 112 -3.78 8.20 -10.21
C THR A 112 -4.66 7.22 -10.96
N TYR A 113 -4.53 5.93 -10.66
CA TYR A 113 -5.47 4.89 -11.08
C TYR A 113 -6.09 4.22 -9.86
N PHE A 114 -7.26 3.60 -10.01
CA PHE A 114 -7.84 2.76 -8.97
C PHE A 114 -7.17 1.40 -9.00
N THR A 115 -6.65 0.97 -7.84
CA THR A 115 -6.21 -0.40 -7.63
C THR A 115 -7.23 -1.16 -6.77
N ASN A 116 -7.03 -2.48 -6.61
CA ASN A 116 -8.01 -3.33 -5.94
C ASN A 116 -7.91 -3.21 -4.40
N HIS A 117 -8.76 -2.39 -3.82
CA HIS A 117 -8.83 -2.20 -2.37
C HIS A 117 -9.33 -3.44 -1.59
N LEU A 118 -9.79 -4.49 -2.28
CA LEU A 118 -10.19 -5.76 -1.68
C LEU A 118 -9.05 -6.79 -1.61
N ALA A 119 -7.91 -6.51 -2.27
CA ALA A 119 -6.73 -7.36 -2.28
C ALA A 119 -5.60 -6.81 -1.39
N VAL A 120 -5.97 -6.11 -0.31
CA VAL A 120 -5.00 -5.56 0.64
C VAL A 120 -4.46 -6.66 1.53
N THR A 121 -3.12 -6.72 1.67
CA THR A 121 -2.40 -7.59 2.58
C THR A 121 -1.58 -6.77 3.58
N GLY A 122 -1.22 -7.37 4.70
CA GLY A 122 -0.30 -6.78 5.69
C GLY A 122 1.11 -7.33 5.56
N PRO A 123 1.94 -7.20 6.61
CA PRO A 123 3.19 -7.94 6.75
C PRO A 123 2.93 -9.45 6.70
N GLY A 124 3.89 -10.23 6.18
CA GLY A 124 3.80 -11.68 6.10
C GLY A 124 3.68 -12.21 4.67
N GLU A 125 2.89 -13.25 4.46
CA GLU A 125 2.80 -13.95 3.19
C GLU A 125 2.00 -13.19 2.14
N VAL A 126 2.49 -13.19 0.89
CA VAL A 126 1.78 -12.73 -0.30
C VAL A 126 1.57 -13.92 -1.23
N LEU A 127 0.30 -14.26 -1.44
CA LEU A 127 -0.07 -15.43 -2.23
C LEU A 127 -0.08 -15.09 -3.72
N VAL A 128 0.68 -15.84 -4.50
CA VAL A 128 0.82 -15.64 -5.94
C VAL A 128 0.65 -16.95 -6.70
N GLN A 129 0.27 -16.84 -7.97
CA GLN A 129 0.09 -17.95 -8.90
C GLN A 129 1.15 -17.94 -9.99
N ASP A 130 1.22 -19.01 -10.81
CA ASP A 130 2.23 -19.15 -11.87
C ASP A 130 2.28 -17.98 -12.85
N HIS A 131 1.11 -17.46 -13.25
CA HIS A 131 1.04 -16.33 -14.16
C HIS A 131 1.55 -15.00 -13.55
N HIS A 132 1.49 -14.85 -12.21
CA HIS A 132 2.12 -13.72 -11.52
C HIS A 132 3.64 -13.88 -11.49
N LEU A 133 4.11 -15.12 -11.20
CA LEU A 133 5.53 -15.46 -11.09
C LEU A 133 6.30 -15.37 -12.42
N ALA A 134 5.61 -15.34 -13.56
CA ALA A 134 6.28 -15.18 -14.86
C ALA A 134 7.21 -13.97 -14.91
N ARG A 135 6.82 -12.84 -14.29
CA ARG A 135 7.63 -11.63 -14.04
C ARG A 135 7.07 -10.88 -12.85
N LEU A 136 7.20 -11.45 -11.65
CA LEU A 136 6.74 -10.80 -10.43
C LEU A 136 7.73 -9.75 -9.95
N ASP A 137 7.22 -8.60 -9.54
CA ASP A 137 7.98 -7.43 -9.13
C ASP A 137 7.38 -6.80 -7.87
N TYR A 138 8.18 -6.08 -7.09
CA TYR A 138 7.76 -5.20 -6.02
C TYR A 138 7.76 -3.74 -6.50
N GLU A 139 7.03 -2.88 -5.83
CA GLU A 139 7.15 -1.42 -5.98
C GLU A 139 7.25 -0.77 -4.61
N LEU A 140 8.40 -0.11 -4.38
CA LEU A 140 8.69 0.61 -3.13
C LEU A 140 8.03 1.98 -3.16
N GLU A 141 7.03 2.16 -2.31
CA GLU A 141 6.18 3.33 -2.25
C GLU A 141 5.91 3.80 -0.83
N VAL A 142 5.64 5.09 -0.69
CA VAL A 142 4.95 5.66 0.45
C VAL A 142 3.48 5.86 0.10
N ALA A 143 2.58 5.64 1.06
CA ALA A 143 1.17 5.93 0.87
C ALA A 143 0.62 6.77 2.02
N ILE A 144 -0.48 7.47 1.75
CA ILE A 144 -1.27 8.20 2.74
C ILE A 144 -2.63 7.56 2.94
N VAL A 145 -3.20 7.81 4.12
CA VAL A 145 -4.60 7.56 4.42
C VAL A 145 -5.31 8.89 4.63
N THR A 146 -6.45 9.08 3.99
CA THR A 146 -7.27 10.29 4.15
C THR A 146 -8.04 10.25 5.47
N GLY A 147 -8.14 11.40 6.15
CA GLY A 147 -8.86 11.55 7.42
C GLY A 147 -10.09 12.44 7.35
N ARG A 148 -10.24 13.22 6.27
CA ARG A 148 -11.34 14.16 6.09
C ARG A 148 -11.99 14.00 4.73
N PRO A 149 -13.31 14.26 4.61
CA PRO A 149 -13.95 14.30 3.31
C PRO A 149 -13.49 15.52 2.50
N LEU A 150 -13.22 15.31 1.20
CA LEU A 150 -12.81 16.37 0.29
C LEU A 150 -13.64 16.35 -0.99
N ARG A 151 -13.87 17.54 -1.55
CA ARG A 151 -14.39 17.72 -2.91
C ARG A 151 -13.93 19.07 -3.45
N ASN A 152 -13.27 19.09 -4.62
CA ASN A 152 -12.69 20.29 -5.22
C ASN A 152 -11.79 21.05 -4.24
N ALA A 153 -10.94 20.32 -3.52
CA ALA A 153 -10.13 20.84 -2.43
C ALA A 153 -9.05 21.83 -2.91
N THR A 154 -8.77 22.81 -2.08
CA THR A 154 -7.53 23.59 -2.18
C THR A 154 -6.34 22.73 -1.76
N LEU A 155 -5.11 23.22 -2.00
CA LEU A 155 -3.89 22.51 -1.54
C LEU A 155 -3.84 22.41 -0.01
N GLU A 156 -4.27 23.45 0.70
CA GLU A 156 -4.31 23.49 2.15
C GLU A 156 -5.29 22.47 2.72
N GLU A 157 -6.55 22.46 2.23
CA GLU A 157 -7.56 21.49 2.63
C GLU A 157 -7.11 20.05 2.30
N ALA A 158 -6.46 19.84 1.16
CA ALA A 158 -5.92 18.56 0.75
C ALA A 158 -4.81 18.07 1.70
N ASP A 159 -3.88 18.95 2.07
CA ASP A 159 -2.81 18.62 3.01
C ASP A 159 -3.36 18.33 4.41
N GLU A 160 -4.32 19.12 4.89
CA GLU A 160 -4.96 18.93 6.20
C GLU A 160 -5.77 17.63 6.28
N ALA A 161 -6.27 17.14 5.15
CA ALA A 161 -7.05 15.91 5.09
C ALA A 161 -6.21 14.63 5.21
N ILE A 162 -4.89 14.71 5.18
CA ILE A 162 -4.01 13.57 5.37
C ILE A 162 -4.02 13.16 6.84
N PHE A 163 -4.53 11.95 7.13
CA PHE A 163 -4.56 11.37 8.46
C PHE A 163 -3.19 10.84 8.89
N GLY A 164 -2.50 10.15 7.99
CA GLY A 164 -1.20 9.54 8.27
C GLY A 164 -0.57 8.88 7.05
N TYR A 165 0.59 8.28 7.29
CA TYR A 165 1.47 7.72 6.27
C TYR A 165 1.83 6.28 6.61
N LEU A 166 2.08 5.46 5.59
CA LEU A 166 2.52 4.07 5.73
C LEU A 166 3.39 3.62 4.55
N VAL A 167 4.05 2.49 4.71
CA VAL A 167 4.78 1.84 3.61
C VAL A 167 3.78 1.06 2.76
N MET A 168 3.91 1.16 1.44
CA MET A 168 3.12 0.42 0.47
C MET A 168 4.03 -0.37 -0.46
N ASN A 169 3.62 -1.59 -0.79
CA ASN A 169 4.17 -2.38 -1.88
C ASN A 169 3.05 -2.65 -2.90
N ASP A 170 3.13 -2.03 -4.06
CA ASP A 170 2.21 -2.30 -5.17
C ASP A 170 2.75 -3.46 -6.02
N TRP A 171 2.41 -4.69 -5.61
CA TRP A 171 2.85 -5.90 -6.27
C TRP A 171 2.47 -5.92 -7.74
N SER A 172 3.42 -6.27 -8.60
CA SER A 172 3.28 -6.12 -10.04
C SER A 172 3.58 -7.42 -10.77
N ALA A 173 2.58 -8.01 -11.43
CA ALA A 173 2.74 -9.09 -12.37
C ALA A 173 3.04 -8.50 -13.76
N ARG A 174 4.33 -8.22 -14.05
CA ARG A 174 4.75 -7.46 -15.22
C ARG A 174 4.41 -8.12 -16.55
N ALA A 175 4.37 -9.45 -16.62
CA ALA A 175 3.94 -10.15 -17.84
C ALA A 175 2.51 -9.78 -18.20
N LEU A 176 1.57 -9.86 -17.23
CA LEU A 176 0.17 -9.47 -17.43
C LEU A 176 0.03 -7.98 -17.72
N GLN A 177 0.71 -7.11 -16.95
CA GLN A 177 0.68 -5.68 -17.17
C GLN A 177 1.10 -5.29 -18.58
N LEU A 178 2.17 -5.89 -19.11
CA LEU A 178 2.66 -5.61 -20.47
C LEU A 178 1.70 -6.08 -21.58
N GLU A 179 0.90 -7.11 -21.33
CA GLU A 179 -0.16 -7.54 -22.25
C GLU A 179 -1.30 -6.53 -22.27
N GLU A 180 -1.79 -6.11 -21.12
CA GLU A 180 -2.88 -5.14 -20.98
C GLU A 180 -2.53 -3.78 -21.57
N MET A 181 -1.31 -3.32 -21.36
CA MET A 181 -0.85 -2.03 -21.90
C MET A 181 -0.88 -1.96 -23.44
N LYS A 182 -0.85 -3.09 -24.15
CA LYS A 182 -1.03 -3.12 -25.63
C LYS A 182 -2.43 -2.65 -26.03
N LEU A 183 -3.41 -2.80 -25.14
CA LEU A 183 -4.78 -2.35 -25.35
C LEU A 183 -5.00 -0.88 -24.93
N SER A 184 -3.94 -0.20 -24.46
CA SER A 184 -3.98 1.17 -23.94
C SER A 184 -4.98 1.35 -22.79
N LEU A 185 -5.24 0.29 -22.04
CA LEU A 185 -6.06 0.26 -20.82
C LEU A 185 -5.25 -0.40 -19.71
N GLY A 186 -5.38 0.10 -18.52
CA GLY A 186 -4.65 -0.43 -17.36
C GLY A 186 -3.86 0.64 -16.62
N PRO A 187 -3.14 0.24 -15.57
CA PRO A 187 -2.94 -1.15 -15.15
C PRO A 187 -4.21 -1.78 -14.57
N CYS A 188 -4.41 -3.09 -14.79
CA CYS A 188 -5.57 -3.88 -14.34
C CYS A 188 -5.11 -5.20 -13.68
N LYS A 189 -5.20 -6.35 -14.38
CA LYS A 189 -4.85 -7.69 -13.85
C LYS A 189 -3.40 -7.83 -13.40
N GLY A 190 -2.51 -7.02 -13.96
CA GLY A 190 -1.13 -6.98 -13.53
C GLY A 190 -0.90 -6.41 -12.13
N LYS A 191 -1.93 -5.79 -11.51
CA LYS A 191 -1.86 -5.06 -10.24
C LYS A 191 -2.92 -5.46 -9.22
N ASP A 192 -4.03 -6.08 -9.63
CA ASP A 192 -5.22 -6.24 -8.80
C ASP A 192 -5.18 -7.43 -7.83
N PHE A 193 -4.11 -8.23 -7.83
CA PHE A 193 -3.99 -9.45 -7.05
C PHE A 193 -3.50 -9.22 -5.61
N ALA A 194 -2.69 -8.20 -5.36
CA ALA A 194 -2.19 -7.85 -4.03
C ALA A 194 -1.63 -6.43 -3.97
N THR A 195 -1.89 -5.75 -2.84
CA THR A 195 -1.15 -4.57 -2.40
C THR A 195 -0.86 -4.73 -0.91
N SER A 196 0.42 -4.67 -0.51
CA SER A 196 0.78 -4.79 0.90
C SER A 196 0.92 -3.41 1.53
N LEU A 197 0.31 -3.25 2.71
CA LEU A 197 0.34 -2.01 3.51
C LEU A 197 0.88 -2.31 4.91
N GLY A 198 1.75 -1.45 5.44
CA GLY A 198 2.22 -1.64 6.80
C GLY A 198 3.59 -1.06 7.11
N PRO A 199 4.22 -1.52 8.21
CA PRO A 199 3.66 -2.42 9.23
C PRO A 199 2.64 -1.74 10.13
N TRP A 200 2.60 -0.40 10.14
CA TRP A 200 1.69 0.45 10.89
C TRP A 200 1.33 1.72 10.11
N LEU A 201 0.27 2.39 10.53
CA LEU A 201 -0.11 3.71 10.06
C LEU A 201 0.42 4.74 11.06
N VAL A 202 1.32 5.60 10.61
CA VAL A 202 1.89 6.68 11.41
C VAL A 202 1.03 7.93 11.23
N THR A 203 0.41 8.41 12.32
CA THR A 203 -0.40 9.63 12.25
C THR A 203 0.46 10.85 11.86
N LYS A 204 -0.12 11.79 11.12
CA LYS A 204 0.59 12.95 10.56
C LYS A 204 1.35 13.76 11.61
N ASP A 205 0.78 13.91 12.80
CA ASP A 205 1.37 14.64 13.94
C ASP A 205 2.64 14.00 14.53
N GLU A 206 2.88 12.72 14.27
CA GLU A 206 4.10 12.00 14.70
C GLU A 206 5.30 12.26 13.77
N LEU A 207 5.07 12.82 12.59
CA LEU A 207 6.07 13.03 11.56
C LEU A 207 6.53 14.48 11.51
N ASP A 208 7.85 14.64 11.35
CA ASP A 208 8.47 15.94 11.11
C ASP A 208 8.44 16.21 9.59
N LEU A 209 7.34 16.82 9.15
CA LEU A 209 7.11 17.13 7.74
C LEU A 209 7.64 18.53 7.41
N ALA A 210 8.37 18.65 6.31
CA ALA A 210 8.84 19.95 5.82
C ALA A 210 7.72 20.68 5.09
N ALA A 211 7.41 21.90 5.53
CA ALA A 211 6.43 22.75 4.87
C ALA A 211 6.93 23.20 3.49
N SER A 212 6.07 23.14 2.48
CA SER A 212 6.32 23.70 1.16
C SER A 212 5.07 24.40 0.60
N PRO A 213 5.21 25.29 -0.39
CA PRO A 213 4.06 25.92 -1.04
C PRO A 213 3.11 24.96 -1.73
N GLN A 214 3.55 23.73 -2.00
CA GLN A 214 2.80 22.67 -2.66
C GLN A 214 2.21 21.64 -1.68
N GLY A 215 2.30 21.88 -0.37
CA GLY A 215 1.92 20.95 0.69
C GLY A 215 3.13 20.38 1.43
N ASN A 216 2.89 19.71 2.53
CA ASN A 216 3.95 19.14 3.36
C ASN A 216 4.68 17.97 2.68
N VAL A 217 5.99 17.87 2.92
CA VAL A 217 6.89 16.87 2.33
C VAL A 217 7.50 16.01 3.43
N LEU A 218 7.47 14.69 3.22
CA LEU A 218 8.15 13.73 4.09
C LEU A 218 9.60 13.56 3.64
N HIS A 219 10.56 13.93 4.49
CA HIS A 219 11.98 13.58 4.30
C HIS A 219 12.25 12.22 4.93
N ALA A 220 12.31 11.16 4.12
CA ALA A 220 12.52 9.81 4.61
C ALA A 220 13.25 8.97 3.57
N ASP A 221 14.35 8.35 3.99
CA ASP A 221 15.03 7.36 3.17
C ASP A 221 14.12 6.15 2.94
N MET A 222 14.11 5.67 1.71
CA MET A 222 13.34 4.52 1.24
C MET A 222 14.30 3.45 0.73
N THR A 223 14.20 2.22 1.22
CA THR A 223 15.04 1.11 0.78
C THR A 223 14.24 -0.16 0.54
N CYS A 224 14.70 -0.99 -0.41
CA CYS A 224 14.25 -2.36 -0.57
C CYS A 224 15.41 -3.32 -0.44
N HIS A 225 15.22 -4.36 0.38
CA HIS A 225 16.10 -5.52 0.45
C HIS A 225 15.35 -6.75 -0.07
N LEU A 226 15.99 -7.47 -0.97
CA LEU A 226 15.53 -8.78 -1.45
C LEU A 226 16.47 -9.85 -0.88
N ASN A 227 15.92 -10.76 -0.09
CA ASN A 227 16.71 -11.83 0.58
C ASN A 227 17.94 -11.27 1.34
N GLY A 228 17.76 -10.15 2.02
CA GLY A 228 18.80 -9.44 2.78
C GLY A 228 19.76 -8.57 1.94
N HIS A 229 19.65 -8.55 0.61
CA HIS A 229 20.49 -7.73 -0.27
C HIS A 229 19.79 -6.42 -0.64
N LEU A 230 20.44 -5.29 -0.39
CA LEU A 230 19.94 -3.98 -0.77
C LEU A 230 19.89 -3.86 -2.30
N LEU A 231 18.69 -3.63 -2.85
CA LEU A 231 18.44 -3.43 -4.29
C LEU A 231 18.02 -2.01 -4.63
N SER A 232 17.16 -1.42 -3.83
CA SER A 232 16.61 -0.08 -4.10
C SER A 232 16.96 0.89 -2.99
N LYS A 233 17.27 2.13 -3.36
CA LYS A 233 17.48 3.23 -2.44
C LYS A 233 16.96 4.53 -3.06
N GLY A 234 16.11 5.24 -2.33
CA GLY A 234 15.57 6.54 -2.70
C GLY A 234 15.20 7.37 -1.48
N ASN A 235 14.50 8.48 -1.69
CA ASN A 235 13.98 9.30 -0.62
C ASN A 235 12.58 9.81 -1.00
N ALA A 236 11.66 9.85 -0.05
CA ALA A 236 10.29 10.30 -0.25
C ALA A 236 10.21 11.77 -0.68
N ASP A 237 11.19 12.59 -0.31
CA ASP A 237 11.25 14.01 -0.69
C ASP A 237 11.51 14.24 -2.18
N SER A 238 11.93 13.21 -2.91
CA SER A 238 12.13 13.26 -4.36
C SER A 238 10.84 13.16 -5.18
N MET A 239 9.67 13.10 -4.53
CA MET A 239 8.37 13.22 -5.20
C MET A 239 8.28 14.54 -5.96
N HIS A 240 7.96 14.47 -7.25
CA HIS A 240 7.66 15.65 -8.06
C HIS A 240 6.28 16.23 -7.71
N TRP A 241 5.30 15.36 -7.48
CA TRP A 241 3.97 15.73 -7.03
C TRP A 241 3.81 15.41 -5.55
N THR A 242 3.45 16.41 -4.73
CA THR A 242 3.14 16.19 -3.31
C THR A 242 1.79 15.48 -3.14
N PHE A 243 1.57 14.87 -1.99
CA PHE A 243 0.27 14.26 -1.69
C PHE A 243 -0.88 15.28 -1.66
N ALA A 244 -0.61 16.53 -1.26
CA ALA A 244 -1.61 17.58 -1.33
C ALA A 244 -2.04 17.88 -2.78
N GLN A 245 -1.10 17.93 -3.72
CA GLN A 245 -1.39 18.10 -5.15
C GLN A 245 -2.14 16.89 -5.73
N ILE A 246 -1.77 15.66 -5.33
CA ILE A 246 -2.47 14.44 -5.74
C ILE A 246 -3.91 14.46 -5.20
N LEU A 247 -4.12 14.78 -3.92
CA LEU A 247 -5.47 14.89 -3.31
C LEU A 247 -6.30 16.02 -3.94
N GLN A 248 -5.71 17.18 -4.18
CA GLN A 248 -6.38 18.24 -4.89
C GLN A 248 -6.90 17.76 -6.26
N ARG A 249 -6.05 17.08 -7.03
CA ARG A 249 -6.43 16.54 -8.35
C ARG A 249 -7.49 15.45 -8.25
N THR A 250 -7.34 14.50 -7.31
CA THR A 250 -8.28 13.39 -7.15
C THR A 250 -9.64 13.82 -6.61
N SER A 251 -9.71 14.91 -5.85
CA SER A 251 -10.97 15.47 -5.35
C SER A 251 -11.73 16.30 -6.38
N TYR A 252 -11.12 16.60 -7.53
CA TYR A 252 -11.74 17.41 -8.57
C TYR A 252 -12.96 16.72 -9.17
N GLY A 253 -14.14 17.31 -8.95
CA GLY A 253 -15.42 16.82 -9.45
C GLY A 253 -15.99 15.59 -8.72
N THR A 254 -15.26 15.02 -7.74
CA THR A 254 -15.67 13.82 -7.01
C THR A 254 -15.45 13.94 -5.50
N GLN A 255 -16.09 13.06 -4.74
CA GLN A 255 -15.93 12.98 -3.29
C GLN A 255 -14.80 12.03 -2.92
N ILE A 256 -13.90 12.48 -2.05
CA ILE A 256 -12.93 11.66 -1.31
C ILE A 256 -13.47 11.44 0.09
N HIS A 257 -13.35 10.23 0.61
CA HIS A 257 -13.86 9.85 1.92
C HIS A 257 -12.73 9.57 2.90
N PRO A 258 -12.92 9.76 4.22
CA PRO A 258 -11.97 9.30 5.22
C PRO A 258 -11.75 7.79 5.12
N GLY A 259 -10.48 7.37 5.17
CA GLY A 259 -10.10 5.96 5.05
C GLY A 259 -9.82 5.49 3.61
N GLU A 260 -9.72 6.40 2.63
CA GLU A 260 -9.15 6.06 1.32
C GLU A 260 -7.62 6.03 1.41
N VAL A 261 -6.99 5.10 0.71
CA VAL A 261 -5.53 4.98 0.62
C VAL A 261 -5.07 5.48 -0.73
N ILE A 262 -3.99 6.27 -0.74
CA ILE A 262 -3.39 6.77 -1.98
C ILE A 262 -1.89 6.54 -1.93
N GLY A 263 -1.37 5.70 -2.84
CA GLY A 263 0.04 5.46 -3.06
C GLY A 263 0.70 6.59 -3.84
N SER A 264 2.00 6.74 -3.65
CA SER A 264 2.81 7.76 -4.34
C SER A 264 3.16 7.39 -5.77
N GLY A 265 3.04 6.12 -6.12
CA GLY A 265 3.82 5.55 -7.20
C GLY A 265 5.25 5.23 -6.76
N THR A 266 5.90 4.39 -7.54
CA THR A 266 7.24 3.86 -7.26
C THR A 266 8.30 4.95 -7.18
N VAL A 267 9.12 4.95 -6.14
CA VAL A 267 10.33 5.79 -6.06
C VAL A 267 11.35 5.39 -7.14
N GLY A 268 12.21 6.31 -7.57
CA GLY A 268 13.27 6.00 -8.54
C GLY A 268 14.15 4.83 -8.06
N THR A 269 14.39 3.86 -8.91
CA THR A 269 14.99 2.54 -8.64
C THR A 269 14.16 1.61 -7.76
N GLY A 270 12.91 1.95 -7.49
CA GLY A 270 12.06 1.26 -6.52
C GLY A 270 11.41 -0.03 -7.02
N CYS A 271 11.77 -0.56 -8.18
CA CYS A 271 11.24 -1.83 -8.70
C CYS A 271 12.24 -2.56 -9.60
N LEU A 272 12.07 -3.88 -9.75
CA LEU A 272 12.94 -4.72 -10.60
C LEU A 272 12.82 -4.37 -12.09
N LEU A 273 11.62 -3.99 -12.57
CA LEU A 273 11.43 -3.56 -13.95
C LEU A 273 12.37 -2.40 -14.30
N GLU A 274 12.49 -1.41 -13.42
CA GLU A 274 13.41 -0.28 -13.63
C GLU A 274 14.86 -0.70 -13.51
N LEU A 275 15.22 -1.53 -12.53
CA LEU A 275 16.58 -2.03 -12.31
C LEU A 275 17.07 -2.88 -13.48
N ASN A 276 16.25 -3.81 -13.98
CA ASN A 276 16.55 -4.63 -15.16
C ASN A 276 16.71 -3.78 -16.42
N GLY A 277 15.78 -2.86 -16.67
CA GLY A 277 15.83 -1.98 -17.83
C GLY A 277 17.05 -1.05 -17.82
N SER A 278 17.50 -0.65 -16.63
CA SER A 278 18.70 0.19 -16.44
C SER A 278 20.01 -0.61 -16.35
N LYS A 279 19.98 -1.93 -16.53
CA LYS A 279 21.14 -2.83 -16.45
C LYS A 279 21.84 -2.84 -15.09
N ILE A 280 21.10 -2.51 -14.00
CA ILE A 280 21.56 -2.63 -12.62
C ILE A 280 21.42 -4.09 -12.17
N THR A 281 20.37 -4.76 -12.60
CA THR A 281 20.15 -6.20 -12.47
C THR A 281 20.06 -6.86 -13.86
N ASP A 282 20.19 -8.18 -13.92
CA ASP A 282 20.15 -8.96 -15.15
C ASP A 282 18.95 -9.91 -15.14
N ASP A 283 17.82 -9.44 -15.71
CA ASP A 283 16.53 -10.14 -15.81
C ASP A 283 16.08 -10.80 -14.46
N LEU A 284 16.31 -10.05 -13.37
CA LEU A 284 15.94 -10.48 -12.02
C LEU A 284 14.44 -10.29 -11.80
N TRP A 285 13.73 -11.34 -11.38
CA TRP A 285 12.32 -11.32 -11.00
C TRP A 285 12.11 -12.10 -9.71
N LEU A 286 11.08 -11.74 -8.95
CA LEU A 286 10.75 -12.41 -7.70
C LEU A 286 10.26 -13.85 -7.94
N LYS A 287 10.57 -14.71 -6.97
CA LYS A 287 10.22 -16.12 -6.98
C LYS A 287 9.53 -16.51 -5.66
N ALA A 288 8.84 -17.63 -5.66
CA ALA A 288 8.33 -18.21 -4.42
C ALA A 288 9.48 -18.47 -3.44
N GLY A 289 9.27 -18.08 -2.20
CA GLY A 289 10.26 -18.11 -1.11
C GLY A 289 11.08 -16.85 -0.95
N ASP A 290 11.01 -15.88 -1.87
CA ASP A 290 11.73 -14.62 -1.74
C ASP A 290 11.11 -13.76 -0.63
N GLU A 291 12.00 -13.17 0.19
CA GLU A 291 11.65 -12.17 1.18
C GLU A 291 11.94 -10.77 0.64
N VAL A 292 10.91 -9.93 0.63
CA VAL A 292 10.98 -8.51 0.25
C VAL A 292 10.79 -7.67 1.49
N VAL A 293 11.79 -6.84 1.82
CA VAL A 293 11.73 -5.90 2.93
C VAL A 293 11.74 -4.48 2.39
N LEU A 294 10.60 -3.81 2.46
CA LEU A 294 10.50 -2.37 2.17
C LEU A 294 10.62 -1.58 3.47
N GLU A 295 11.56 -0.67 3.54
CA GLU A 295 11.77 0.18 4.70
C GLU A 295 11.68 1.64 4.30
N ILE A 296 10.87 2.41 5.03
CA ILE A 296 10.85 3.86 4.94
C ILE A 296 11.15 4.40 6.34
N ALA A 297 12.16 5.25 6.42
CA ALA A 297 12.56 5.85 7.68
C ALA A 297 11.37 6.51 8.37
N ARG A 298 11.20 6.27 9.68
CA ARG A 298 10.05 6.69 10.52
C ARG A 298 8.72 5.96 10.27
N LEU A 299 8.51 5.36 9.09
CA LEU A 299 7.30 4.58 8.79
C LEU A 299 7.46 3.09 9.12
N GLY A 300 8.71 2.59 9.20
CA GLY A 300 9.00 1.21 9.59
C GLY A 300 9.33 0.29 8.42
N LYS A 301 9.27 -1.03 8.69
CA LYS A 301 9.64 -2.08 7.74
C LYS A 301 8.44 -2.95 7.43
N LEU A 302 8.04 -2.98 6.18
CA LEU A 302 7.06 -3.92 5.65
C LEU A 302 7.81 -5.14 5.11
N VAL A 303 7.63 -6.28 5.76
CA VAL A 303 8.29 -7.54 5.42
C VAL A 303 7.28 -8.48 4.82
N ASN A 304 7.53 -8.92 3.59
CA ASN A 304 6.66 -9.88 2.92
C ASN A 304 7.47 -11.07 2.37
N THR A 305 6.86 -12.25 2.39
CA THR A 305 7.39 -13.46 1.76
C THR A 305 6.48 -13.87 0.61
N VAL A 306 7.04 -14.10 -0.56
CA VAL A 306 6.31 -14.57 -1.73
C VAL A 306 5.97 -16.05 -1.56
N VAL A 307 4.68 -16.40 -1.58
CA VAL A 307 4.23 -17.78 -1.42
C VAL A 307 3.45 -18.21 -2.67
N HIS A 308 3.93 -19.30 -3.31
CA HIS A 308 3.24 -19.89 -4.45
C HIS A 308 1.97 -20.61 -3.99
N PHE A 309 0.87 -20.26 -4.64
CA PHE A 309 -0.43 -20.83 -4.38
C PHE A 309 -0.95 -21.55 -5.64
N PRO A 310 -1.18 -22.88 -5.62
CA PRO A 310 -1.60 -23.62 -6.81
C PRO A 310 -2.94 -23.14 -7.37
N GLU A 311 -3.07 -23.07 -8.68
CA GLU A 311 -4.23 -22.52 -9.41
C GLU A 311 -5.60 -23.13 -9.09
N ARG A 312 -5.66 -24.31 -8.46
CA ARG A 312 -6.90 -25.05 -8.21
C ARG A 312 -7.36 -25.12 -6.76
N LEU A 313 -7.11 -24.11 -5.95
CA LEU A 313 -7.78 -24.00 -4.65
C LEU A 313 -9.01 -23.07 -4.68
N LEU A 314 -9.72 -23.02 -5.79
CA LEU A 314 -11.01 -22.33 -5.91
C LEU A 314 -12.11 -22.86 -4.95
N GLY A 315 -11.83 -23.92 -4.19
CA GLY A 315 -12.70 -24.43 -3.13
C GLY A 315 -12.35 -23.94 -1.72
N VAL A 316 -11.26 -23.22 -1.54
CA VAL A 316 -10.83 -22.65 -0.25
C VAL A 316 -10.82 -21.14 -0.35
N THR A 317 -11.95 -20.56 -0.63
CA THR A 317 -12.15 -19.16 -0.29
C THR A 317 -12.04 -19.06 1.22
N PRO A 318 -11.20 -18.15 1.77
CA PRO A 318 -11.35 -17.76 3.15
C PRO A 318 -12.83 -17.40 3.36
N SER A 319 -13.42 -17.85 4.43
CA SER A 319 -14.84 -17.69 4.78
C SER A 319 -15.35 -16.24 4.86
N LEU A 320 -14.57 -15.28 4.41
CA LEU A 320 -14.87 -13.86 4.32
C LEU A 320 -15.89 -13.50 3.23
N LEU A 321 -16.16 -14.38 2.26
CA LEU A 321 -17.12 -14.09 1.19
C LEU A 321 -18.41 -14.91 1.22
N GLY A 322 -18.66 -15.74 2.23
CA GLY A 322 -19.97 -16.35 2.52
C GLY A 322 -20.68 -17.04 1.34
N GLY A 323 -19.99 -17.41 0.25
CA GLY A 323 -20.57 -18.04 -0.91
C GLY A 323 -19.55 -18.77 -1.80
N THR A 324 -19.94 -19.91 -2.32
CA THR A 324 -19.22 -20.60 -3.39
C THR A 324 -19.35 -19.79 -4.68
N LEU A 325 -18.22 -19.31 -5.24
CA LEU A 325 -18.21 -18.79 -6.61
C LEU A 325 -18.53 -19.95 -7.56
N PRO A 326 -19.46 -19.79 -8.51
CA PRO A 326 -19.65 -20.76 -9.56
C PRO A 326 -18.36 -20.91 -10.38
N ASP A 327 -18.07 -22.13 -10.81
CA ASP A 327 -16.96 -22.41 -11.73
C ASP A 327 -17.21 -21.71 -13.07
N LEU A 328 -16.71 -20.50 -13.23
CA LEU A 328 -16.89 -19.66 -14.42
C LEU A 328 -16.09 -20.17 -15.64
N TYR A 329 -15.29 -21.22 -15.48
CA TYR A 329 -14.38 -21.75 -16.50
C TYR A 329 -14.55 -23.24 -16.77
N ALA A 330 -15.59 -23.89 -16.18
CA ALA A 330 -15.79 -25.33 -16.28
C ALA A 330 -16.13 -25.83 -17.68
N ASP A 331 -16.62 -24.98 -18.58
CA ASP A 331 -17.03 -25.35 -19.92
C ASP A 331 -16.66 -24.30 -20.97
N SER A 332 -15.37 -24.12 -21.23
CA SER A 332 -14.98 -23.61 -22.54
C SER A 332 -14.92 -24.80 -23.50
N PRO A 333 -15.82 -24.91 -24.50
CA PRO A 333 -15.68 -25.95 -25.49
C PRO A 333 -14.36 -25.78 -26.22
N THR A 334 -13.50 -26.78 -26.17
CA THR A 334 -12.36 -26.89 -27.07
C THR A 334 -12.92 -26.89 -28.50
N GLY A 335 -12.85 -25.70 -29.14
CA GLY A 335 -13.22 -25.57 -30.53
C GLY A 335 -12.31 -26.44 -31.37
N GLU A 336 -12.81 -27.59 -31.82
CA GLU A 336 -12.24 -28.26 -32.96
C GLU A 336 -12.33 -27.29 -34.15
N ALA A 337 -11.16 -26.90 -34.64
CA ALA A 337 -11.05 -26.29 -35.95
C ALA A 337 -11.40 -27.38 -36.99
N GLY A 338 -12.61 -27.31 -37.52
CA GLY A 338 -12.99 -28.05 -38.72
C GLY A 338 -12.71 -27.18 -39.93
N ASP A 339 -11.96 -27.73 -40.85
CA ASP A 339 -11.64 -27.46 -42.26
C ASP A 339 -12.04 -26.11 -42.91
#